data_7fcb0ac3498b1696113a188408f1f4a9
#
_entry.id   7fcb0ac3498b1696113a188408f1f4a9
#
_cell.length_a   1.000
_cell.length_b   1.000
_cell.length_c   1.000
_cell.angle_alpha   90.00
_cell.angle_beta   90.00
_cell.angle_gamma   90.00
#
_symmetry.space_group_name_H-M   'P 1'
#
loop_
_entity.id
_entity.type
_entity.pdbx_description
1 polymer ?
#
loop_
_entity_poly.entity_id
_entity_poly.type
_entity_poly.pdbx_seq_one_letter_code
_entity_poly.pdbx_strand_id
1 'polypeptide(L)'
;LGGTYTAAAVGEVNVVTKMKEVGAVIGGEGNGGVIYPALHYGRDALVGVALFLSLLVKKGCTMTELRATYPAYYASKNKIQLTPEIDVDKVLREMKERYSAERVNDIDGVKIDFAENWVHLRKSNTEPIVRVYTEAKSQAEADALAERFMTEIAEICGL
;
A
#
# COMPACT_ATOMS: atom_id res chain seq x y z
N LEU A 1 1.92 -0.74 19.07
CA LEU A 1 2.56 0.43 19.71
C LEU A 1 1.54 1.50 20.14
N GLY A 2 0.23 1.26 19.97
CA GLY A 2 -0.84 2.14 20.45
C GLY A 2 -1.05 3.42 19.62
N GLY A 3 -0.46 3.54 18.45
CA GLY A 3 -0.71 4.64 17.52
C GLY A 3 -1.96 4.43 16.68
N THR A 4 -2.58 5.53 16.24
CA THR A 4 -3.69 5.50 15.27
C THR A 4 -3.12 5.62 13.86
N TYR A 5 -3.58 4.73 12.97
CA TYR A 5 -3.23 4.74 11.55
C TYR A 5 -4.44 5.16 10.71
N THR A 6 -4.20 6.03 9.73
CA THR A 6 -5.21 6.43 8.73
C THR A 6 -4.62 6.30 7.34
N ALA A 7 -5.30 5.58 6.46
CA ALA A 7 -4.91 5.47 5.06
C ALA A 7 -5.40 6.68 4.25
N ALA A 8 -4.66 7.00 3.20
CA ALA A 8 -5.03 7.97 2.18
C ALA A 8 -4.92 7.35 0.78
N ALA A 9 -5.53 7.97 -0.22
CA ALA A 9 -5.23 7.66 -1.61
C ALA A 9 -3.74 7.92 -1.90
N VAL A 10 -3.18 7.23 -2.88
CA VAL A 10 -1.77 7.38 -3.28
C VAL A 10 -1.50 8.79 -3.79
N GLY A 11 -0.37 9.34 -3.40
CA GLY A 11 0.10 10.66 -3.81
C GLY A 11 0.23 11.63 -2.64
N GLU A 12 1.34 12.38 -2.64
CA GLU A 12 1.70 13.31 -1.56
C GLU A 12 0.57 14.26 -1.18
N VAL A 13 -0.13 14.83 -2.17
CA VAL A 13 -1.23 15.78 -1.92
C VAL A 13 -2.37 15.12 -1.13
N ASN A 14 -2.71 13.87 -1.45
CA ASN A 14 -3.74 13.13 -0.75
C ASN A 14 -3.31 12.79 0.69
N VAL A 15 -2.06 12.40 0.86
CA VAL A 15 -1.46 12.14 2.18
C VAL A 15 -1.51 13.41 3.04
N VAL A 16 -1.02 14.55 2.51
CA VAL A 16 -1.02 15.83 3.23
C VAL A 16 -2.42 16.30 3.60
N THR A 17 -3.38 16.16 2.67
CA THR A 17 -4.78 16.50 2.94
C THR A 17 -5.33 15.67 4.10
N LYS A 18 -5.13 14.35 4.04
CA LYS A 18 -5.57 13.44 5.11
C LYS A 18 -4.87 13.72 6.44
N MET A 19 -3.58 14.02 6.42
CA MET A 19 -2.82 14.39 7.62
C MET A 19 -3.40 15.62 8.32
N LYS A 20 -3.76 16.66 7.55
CA LYS A 20 -4.40 17.88 8.10
C LYS A 20 -5.78 17.59 8.67
N GLU A 21 -6.57 16.77 7.98
CA GLU A 21 -7.91 16.38 8.38
C GLU A 21 -7.94 15.66 9.75
N VAL A 22 -6.98 14.74 9.97
CA VAL A 22 -6.94 13.91 11.18
C VAL A 22 -5.94 14.39 12.24
N GLY A 23 -5.23 15.47 12.00
CA GLY A 23 -4.19 15.98 12.90
C GLY A 23 -3.02 15.03 13.06
N ALA A 24 -2.60 14.35 11.99
CA ALA A 24 -1.52 13.37 12.04
C ALA A 24 -0.18 14.01 12.42
N VAL A 25 0.56 13.37 13.31
CA VAL A 25 1.88 13.84 13.77
C VAL A 25 3.02 13.46 12.83
N ILE A 26 2.81 12.48 11.96
CA ILE A 26 3.74 12.03 10.92
C ILE A 26 2.95 11.39 9.78
N GLY A 27 3.43 11.52 8.56
CA GLY A 27 2.88 10.87 7.37
C GLY A 27 3.98 10.43 6.42
N GLY A 28 3.57 9.74 5.37
CA GLY A 28 4.50 9.29 4.34
C GLY A 28 3.89 8.28 3.40
N GLU A 29 4.72 7.79 2.51
CA GLU A 29 4.37 6.77 1.53
C GLU A 29 5.39 5.63 1.59
N GLY A 30 5.00 4.43 1.15
CA GLY A 30 5.86 3.24 1.11
C GLY A 30 7.09 3.36 0.17
N ASN A 31 7.19 4.46 -0.58
CA ASN A 31 8.35 4.79 -1.40
C ASN A 31 9.49 5.48 -0.62
N GLY A 32 9.35 5.68 0.69
CA GLY A 32 10.31 6.34 1.56
C GLY A 32 10.07 7.83 1.79
N GLY A 33 8.99 8.38 1.29
CA GLY A 33 8.58 9.76 1.58
C GLY A 33 8.18 9.92 3.04
N VAL A 34 8.80 10.85 3.77
CA VAL A 34 8.46 11.21 5.15
C VAL A 34 7.96 12.64 5.20
N ILE A 35 6.84 12.87 5.88
CA ILE A 35 6.25 14.20 6.09
C ILE A 35 6.11 14.41 7.60
N TYR A 36 6.74 15.46 8.11
CA TYR A 36 6.72 15.80 9.53
C TYR A 36 6.12 17.20 9.75
N PRO A 37 4.82 17.29 10.10
CA PRO A 37 4.08 18.56 10.15
C PRO A 37 4.66 19.61 11.11
N ALA A 38 5.36 19.18 12.16
CA ALA A 38 6.01 20.12 13.08
C ALA A 38 7.12 20.93 12.40
N LEU A 39 7.64 20.47 11.26
CA LEU A 39 8.57 21.20 10.40
C LEU A 39 7.83 21.83 9.21
N HIS A 40 7.23 20.99 8.35
CA HIS A 40 6.39 21.40 7.21
C HIS A 40 5.62 20.20 6.63
N TYR A 41 4.68 20.47 5.71
CA TYR A 41 3.84 19.47 5.05
C TYR A 41 4.41 18.96 3.70
N GLY A 42 5.69 19.12 3.44
CA GLY A 42 6.37 18.53 2.29
C GLY A 42 7.11 17.25 2.66
N ARG A 43 7.39 16.42 1.68
CA ARG A 43 8.28 15.26 1.86
C ARG A 43 9.70 15.77 2.15
N ASP A 44 10.30 15.25 3.22
CA ASP A 44 11.63 15.66 3.66
C ASP A 44 12.46 14.44 4.07
N ALA A 45 13.39 14.07 3.20
CA ALA A 45 14.28 12.94 3.44
C ALA A 45 15.25 13.22 4.61
N LEU A 46 15.69 14.47 4.78
CA LEU A 46 16.64 14.83 5.84
C LEU A 46 15.97 14.72 7.22
N VAL A 47 14.73 15.19 7.34
CA VAL A 47 13.97 14.99 8.60
C VAL A 47 13.73 13.51 8.87
N GLY A 48 13.44 12.72 7.85
CA GLY A 48 13.30 11.26 7.96
C GLY A 48 14.58 10.62 8.51
N VAL A 49 15.74 10.98 7.95
CA VAL A 49 17.06 10.52 8.45
C VAL A 49 17.31 10.97 9.88
N ALA A 50 17.04 12.24 10.20
CA ALA A 50 17.26 12.79 11.55
C ALA A 50 16.40 12.07 12.60
N LEU A 51 15.12 11.83 12.31
CA LEU A 51 14.22 11.07 13.18
C LEU A 51 14.70 9.63 13.38
N PHE A 52 15.13 8.97 12.31
CA PHE A 52 15.63 7.60 12.36
C PHE A 52 16.92 7.48 13.18
N LEU A 53 17.91 8.35 12.94
CA LEU A 53 19.15 8.37 13.70
C LEU A 53 18.92 8.71 15.18
N SER A 54 18.01 9.63 15.46
CA SER A 54 17.60 9.95 16.83
C SER A 54 16.98 8.73 17.53
N LEU A 55 16.19 7.94 16.81
CA LEU A 55 15.64 6.69 17.34
C LEU A 55 16.72 5.67 17.66
N LEU A 56 17.70 5.48 16.78
CA LEU A 56 18.83 4.55 17.01
C LEU A 56 19.63 4.94 18.26
N VAL A 57 19.98 6.22 18.39
CA VAL A 57 20.68 6.75 19.57
C VAL A 57 19.85 6.53 20.84
N LYS A 58 18.57 6.88 20.81
CA LYS A 58 17.66 6.71 21.95
C LYS A 58 17.48 5.26 22.36
N LYS A 59 17.51 4.33 21.40
CA LYS A 59 17.41 2.87 21.64
C LYS A 59 18.73 2.25 22.03
N GLY A 60 19.86 2.89 21.75
CA GLY A 60 21.20 2.33 21.97
C GLY A 60 21.47 1.07 21.16
N CYS A 61 20.93 0.98 19.95
CA CYS A 61 21.01 -0.20 19.10
C CYS A 61 21.49 0.14 17.69
N THR A 62 21.98 -0.88 17.00
CA THR A 62 22.33 -0.79 15.58
C THR A 62 21.09 -0.85 14.70
N MET A 63 21.25 -0.47 13.42
CA MET A 63 20.20 -0.55 12.40
C MET A 63 19.67 -2.00 12.23
N THR A 64 20.57 -2.97 12.25
CA THR A 64 20.24 -4.40 12.13
C THR A 64 19.41 -4.89 13.31
N GLU A 65 19.79 -4.52 14.52
CA GLU A 65 19.05 -4.87 15.74
C GLU A 65 17.66 -4.21 15.73
N LEU A 66 17.56 -2.94 15.36
CA LEU A 66 16.27 -2.26 15.24
C LEU A 66 15.39 -2.94 14.18
N ARG A 67 15.92 -3.25 12.98
CA ARG A 67 15.19 -3.93 11.91
C ARG A 67 14.67 -5.31 12.36
N ALA A 68 15.43 -6.04 13.15
CA ALA A 68 15.04 -7.36 13.68
C ALA A 68 13.83 -7.29 14.63
N THR A 69 13.52 -6.12 15.21
CA THR A 69 12.33 -5.94 16.05
C THR A 69 11.02 -5.79 15.27
N TYR A 70 11.08 -5.55 13.96
CA TYR A 70 9.90 -5.41 13.11
C TYR A 70 9.53 -6.73 12.45
N PRO A 71 8.24 -7.03 12.30
CA PRO A 71 7.81 -8.20 11.56
C PRO A 71 8.31 -8.13 10.11
N ALA A 72 8.65 -9.28 9.56
CA ALA A 72 9.00 -9.40 8.15
C ALA A 72 7.73 -9.58 7.32
N TYR A 73 7.60 -8.76 6.27
CA TYR A 73 6.59 -8.90 5.23
C TYR A 73 7.26 -8.87 3.87
N TYR A 74 6.66 -9.55 2.92
CA TYR A 74 7.14 -9.70 1.55
C TYR A 74 6.07 -9.23 0.59
N ALA A 75 6.46 -8.38 -0.35
CA ALA A 75 5.55 -7.81 -1.34
C ALA A 75 5.79 -8.40 -2.73
N SER A 76 4.71 -8.67 -3.45
CA SER A 76 4.76 -8.98 -4.88
C SER A 76 4.06 -7.87 -5.65
N LYS A 77 4.71 -7.38 -6.72
CA LYS A 77 4.22 -6.26 -7.54
C LYS A 77 4.08 -6.71 -8.98
N ASN A 78 2.86 -6.87 -9.41
CA ASN A 78 2.51 -7.37 -10.72
C ASN A 78 1.61 -6.38 -11.48
N LYS A 79 1.43 -6.64 -12.76
CA LYS A 79 0.47 -5.93 -13.60
C LYS A 79 -0.17 -6.88 -14.60
N ILE A 80 -1.43 -6.64 -14.91
CA ILE A 80 -2.15 -7.31 -15.99
C ILE A 80 -2.33 -6.30 -17.10
N GLN A 81 -1.87 -6.66 -18.31
CA GLN A 81 -2.15 -5.89 -19.52
C GLN A 81 -3.57 -6.22 -19.97
N LEU A 82 -4.38 -5.19 -20.12
CA LEU A 82 -5.74 -5.33 -20.61
C LEU A 82 -5.85 -4.77 -22.04
N THR A 83 -6.85 -5.20 -22.78
CA THR A 83 -7.18 -4.54 -24.04
C THR A 83 -7.96 -3.25 -23.80
N PRO A 84 -7.90 -2.26 -24.70
CA PRO A 84 -8.59 -0.99 -24.52
C PRO A 84 -10.13 -1.10 -24.38
N GLU A 85 -10.70 -2.22 -24.83
CA GLU A 85 -12.13 -2.51 -24.79
C GLU A 85 -12.60 -2.95 -23.39
N ILE A 86 -11.67 -3.35 -22.50
CA ILE A 86 -12.01 -3.81 -21.16
C ILE A 86 -12.23 -2.62 -20.23
N ASP A 87 -13.43 -2.50 -19.69
CA ASP A 87 -13.77 -1.53 -18.65
C ASP A 87 -13.13 -1.94 -17.30
N VAL A 88 -11.97 -1.34 -17.01
CA VAL A 88 -11.23 -1.58 -15.76
C VAL A 88 -12.07 -1.26 -14.53
N ASP A 89 -12.89 -0.22 -14.59
CA ASP A 89 -13.72 0.18 -13.44
C ASP A 89 -14.82 -0.85 -13.17
N LYS A 90 -15.32 -1.53 -14.21
CA LYS A 90 -16.22 -2.68 -14.06
C LYS A 90 -15.52 -3.85 -13.39
N VAL A 91 -14.30 -4.19 -13.83
CA VAL A 91 -13.50 -5.27 -13.23
C VAL A 91 -13.26 -5.01 -11.74
N LEU A 92 -12.87 -3.80 -11.39
CA LEU A 92 -12.62 -3.44 -9.98
C LEU A 92 -13.90 -3.50 -9.13
N ARG A 93 -15.05 -3.07 -9.67
CA ARG A 93 -16.35 -3.20 -8.98
C ARG A 93 -16.70 -4.66 -8.74
N GLU A 94 -16.55 -5.53 -9.75
CA GLU A 94 -16.83 -6.95 -9.63
C GLU A 94 -15.92 -7.63 -8.59
N MET A 95 -14.64 -7.28 -8.57
CA MET A 95 -13.72 -7.76 -7.52
C MET A 95 -14.14 -7.27 -6.13
N LYS A 96 -14.55 -6.01 -5.98
CA LYS A 96 -15.07 -5.48 -4.71
C LYS A 96 -16.31 -6.25 -4.24
N GLU A 97 -17.24 -6.55 -5.14
CA GLU A 97 -18.46 -7.31 -4.83
C GLU A 97 -18.15 -8.77 -4.44
N ARG A 98 -17.27 -9.44 -5.19
CA ARG A 98 -16.83 -10.82 -4.93
C ARG A 98 -16.20 -10.97 -3.54
N TYR A 99 -15.48 -9.97 -3.07
CA TYR A 99 -14.80 -9.96 -1.77
C TYR A 99 -15.51 -9.10 -0.71
N SER A 100 -16.81 -8.82 -0.87
CA SER A 100 -17.57 -7.97 0.04
C SER A 100 -17.68 -8.49 1.48
N ALA A 101 -17.40 -9.76 1.72
CA ALA A 101 -17.31 -10.35 3.06
C ALA A 101 -15.99 -10.05 3.78
N GLU A 102 -14.98 -9.59 3.03
CA GLU A 102 -13.66 -9.24 3.56
C GLU A 102 -13.60 -7.74 3.89
N ARG A 103 -12.53 -7.32 4.52
CA ARG A 103 -12.29 -5.91 4.76
C ARG A 103 -11.81 -5.22 3.49
N VAL A 104 -12.71 -4.54 2.80
CA VAL A 104 -12.41 -3.83 1.55
C VAL A 104 -12.26 -2.33 1.80
N ASN A 105 -11.19 -1.74 1.21
CA ASN A 105 -10.96 -0.31 1.13
C ASN A 105 -10.86 0.11 -0.34
N ASP A 106 -11.71 1.03 -0.76
CA ASP A 106 -11.82 1.52 -2.14
C ASP A 106 -11.42 2.98 -2.33
N ILE A 107 -10.59 3.50 -1.42
CA ILE A 107 -10.10 4.89 -1.45
C ILE A 107 -9.24 5.18 -2.71
N ASP A 108 -8.52 4.15 -3.21
CA ASP A 108 -7.69 4.22 -4.42
C ASP A 108 -7.64 2.82 -5.08
N GLY A 109 -8.58 2.55 -5.96
CA GLY A 109 -8.79 1.20 -6.51
C GLY A 109 -9.53 0.30 -5.51
N VAL A 110 -9.11 -0.96 -5.40
CA VAL A 110 -9.71 -1.94 -4.48
C VAL A 110 -8.61 -2.64 -3.69
N LYS A 111 -8.54 -2.37 -2.40
CA LYS A 111 -7.67 -3.09 -1.47
C LYS A 111 -8.50 -4.03 -0.61
N ILE A 112 -8.13 -5.29 -0.58
CA ILE A 112 -8.79 -6.35 0.18
C ILE A 112 -7.80 -6.82 1.24
N ASP A 113 -8.15 -6.65 2.51
CA ASP A 113 -7.36 -7.12 3.65
C ASP A 113 -7.93 -8.45 4.13
N PHE A 114 -7.10 -9.49 4.13
CA PHE A 114 -7.35 -10.77 4.77
C PHE A 114 -6.71 -10.82 6.17
N ALA A 115 -6.83 -11.94 6.86
CA ALA A 115 -6.31 -12.07 8.22
C ALA A 115 -4.78 -11.85 8.33
N GLU A 116 -4.01 -12.29 7.33
CA GLU A 116 -2.55 -12.35 7.39
C GLU A 116 -1.84 -11.70 6.18
N ASN A 117 -2.60 -11.32 5.16
CA ASN A 117 -2.10 -10.75 3.92
C ASN A 117 -3.11 -9.78 3.32
N TRP A 118 -2.73 -9.09 2.26
CA TRP A 118 -3.62 -8.21 1.53
C TRP A 118 -3.28 -8.17 0.04
N VAL A 119 -4.26 -7.80 -0.77
CA VAL A 119 -4.10 -7.46 -2.19
C VAL A 119 -4.64 -6.06 -2.47
N HIS A 120 -3.96 -5.33 -3.32
CA HIS A 120 -4.39 -4.03 -3.81
C HIS A 120 -4.42 -4.01 -5.34
N LEU A 121 -5.60 -3.81 -5.87
CA LEU A 121 -5.90 -3.72 -7.30
C LEU A 121 -6.08 -2.25 -7.68
N ARG A 122 -5.28 -1.77 -8.60
CA ARG A 122 -5.30 -0.36 -8.95
C ARG A 122 -5.18 -0.13 -10.45
N LYS A 123 -6.09 0.69 -10.99
CA LYS A 123 -6.05 1.16 -12.37
C LYS A 123 -4.82 2.05 -12.59
N SER A 124 -4.18 1.90 -13.75
CA SER A 124 -3.21 2.89 -14.22
C SER A 124 -3.92 4.05 -14.90
N ASN A 125 -3.45 5.27 -14.65
CA ASN A 125 -4.00 6.46 -15.31
C ASN A 125 -3.42 6.69 -16.71
N THR A 126 -2.35 5.98 -17.08
CA THR A 126 -1.60 6.23 -18.32
C THR A 126 -1.58 5.04 -19.27
N GLU A 127 -1.92 3.85 -18.78
CA GLU A 127 -1.86 2.61 -19.57
C GLU A 127 -3.08 1.72 -19.28
N PRO A 128 -3.54 0.90 -20.21
CA PRO A 128 -4.63 -0.06 -20.01
C PRO A 128 -4.13 -1.27 -19.19
N ILE A 129 -3.74 -1.03 -17.94
CA ILE A 129 -3.28 -2.05 -16.99
C ILE A 129 -3.99 -1.96 -15.66
N VAL A 130 -4.13 -3.11 -15.02
CA VAL A 130 -4.40 -3.22 -13.58
C VAL A 130 -3.10 -3.61 -12.87
N ARG A 131 -2.72 -2.82 -11.89
CA ARG A 131 -1.62 -3.15 -10.96
C ARG A 131 -2.16 -4.07 -9.88
N VAL A 132 -1.45 -5.16 -9.62
CA VAL A 132 -1.78 -6.16 -8.60
C VAL A 132 -0.63 -6.20 -7.61
N TYR A 133 -0.82 -5.60 -6.45
CA TYR A 133 0.17 -5.57 -5.38
C TYR A 133 -0.34 -6.43 -4.23
N THR A 134 0.51 -7.29 -3.72
CA THR A 134 0.19 -8.16 -2.59
C THR A 134 1.28 -8.08 -1.53
N GLU A 135 0.93 -8.39 -0.29
CA GLU A 135 1.88 -8.53 0.79
C GLU A 135 1.44 -9.67 1.70
N ALA A 136 2.41 -10.50 2.11
CA ALA A 136 2.20 -11.65 2.97
C ALA A 136 3.42 -11.92 3.86
N LYS A 137 3.37 -12.96 4.70
CA LYS A 137 4.46 -13.34 5.61
C LYS A 137 5.63 -14.02 4.92
N SER A 138 5.46 -14.50 3.69
CA SER A 138 6.54 -15.05 2.87
C SER A 138 6.41 -14.59 1.41
N GLN A 139 7.52 -14.64 0.67
CA GLN A 139 7.52 -14.30 -0.76
C GLN A 139 6.61 -15.27 -1.54
N ALA A 140 6.66 -16.56 -1.23
CA ALA A 140 5.83 -17.57 -1.89
C ALA A 140 4.33 -17.31 -1.70
N GLU A 141 3.90 -16.91 -0.49
CA GLU A 141 2.50 -16.55 -0.22
C GLU A 141 2.10 -15.26 -0.95
N ALA A 142 2.97 -14.26 -0.98
CA ALA A 142 2.70 -13.01 -1.70
C ALA A 142 2.54 -13.25 -3.21
N ASP A 143 3.41 -14.07 -3.79
CA ASP A 143 3.37 -14.42 -5.21
C ASP A 143 2.14 -15.28 -5.54
N ALA A 144 1.83 -16.29 -4.73
CA ALA A 144 0.65 -17.13 -4.91
C ALA A 144 -0.66 -16.30 -4.82
N LEU A 145 -0.72 -15.35 -3.88
CA LEU A 145 -1.87 -14.44 -3.78
C LEU A 145 -1.99 -13.56 -5.03
N ALA A 146 -0.87 -13.04 -5.54
CA ALA A 146 -0.87 -12.25 -6.76
C ALA A 146 -1.34 -13.06 -7.98
N GLU A 147 -0.83 -14.27 -8.17
CA GLU A 147 -1.25 -15.18 -9.25
C GLU A 147 -2.74 -15.48 -9.19
N ARG A 148 -3.28 -15.79 -8.01
CA ARG A 148 -4.70 -16.02 -7.81
C ARG A 148 -5.54 -14.84 -8.31
N PHE A 149 -5.21 -13.61 -7.88
CA PHE A 149 -5.95 -12.42 -8.27
C PHE A 149 -5.77 -12.07 -9.75
N MET A 150 -4.59 -12.31 -10.32
CA MET A 150 -4.36 -12.14 -11.76
C MET A 150 -5.22 -13.10 -12.58
N THR A 151 -5.34 -14.36 -12.16
CA THR A 151 -6.21 -15.36 -12.81
C THR A 151 -7.67 -14.95 -12.71
N GLU A 152 -8.16 -14.56 -11.54
CA GLU A 152 -9.55 -14.13 -11.36
C GLU A 152 -9.89 -12.89 -12.22
N ILE A 153 -8.98 -11.93 -12.34
CA ILE A 153 -9.15 -10.75 -13.21
C ILE A 153 -9.16 -11.18 -14.67
N ALA A 154 -8.27 -12.09 -15.10
CA ALA A 154 -8.25 -12.61 -16.46
C ALA A 154 -9.56 -13.31 -16.81
N GLU A 155 -10.12 -14.13 -15.91
CA GLU A 155 -11.43 -14.78 -16.08
C GLU A 155 -12.55 -13.76 -16.25
N ILE A 156 -12.60 -12.71 -15.43
CA ILE A 156 -13.60 -11.62 -15.55
C ILE A 156 -13.47 -10.91 -16.90
N CYS A 157 -12.26 -10.77 -17.40
CA CYS A 157 -11.97 -10.11 -18.66
C CYS A 157 -12.17 -11.03 -19.90
N GLY A 158 -12.35 -12.34 -19.71
CA GLY A 158 -12.42 -13.32 -20.78
C GLY A 158 -11.06 -13.52 -21.50
N LEU A 159 -9.97 -13.39 -20.78
CA LEU A 159 -8.58 -13.52 -21.25
C LEU A 159 -8.04 -14.93 -21.00
#